data_f0bcbd2947ea29ad8b387a1a62bdbae9
#
_entry.id   f0bcbd2947ea29ad8b387a1a62bdbae9
#
_cell.length_a   1.000
_cell.length_b   1.000
_cell.length_c   1.000
_cell.angle_alpha   90.00
_cell.angle_beta   90.00
_cell.angle_gamma   90.00
#
_symmetry.space_group_name_H-M   'P 1'
#
loop_
_entity.id
_entity.type
_entity.pdbx_description
1 polymer ?
#
loop_
_entity_poly.entity_id
_entity_poly.type
_entity_poly.pdbx_seq_one_letter_code
_entity_poly.pdbx_strand_id
1 'polypeptide(L)'
;MRKSKLVKRHNKKIFKVVKKRDDETIASKSKKELNTDLSFEGEKYFKNIKQITFGGDNAEAYWSFDDKQLVFQSNHNKWGVECDQMFLMDNDESFESITPKMLSTGKGRTTCSYFMPDNKHILYASTHEANELCPETPLRVDGNYVWPIYDTYDIYVADLDGNIVSKLTNQIGYDAEATVSPN
;
A
#
# COMPACT_ATOMS: atom_id res chain seq x y z
N MET A 1 15.13 -10.66 -44.75
CA MET A 1 15.38 -11.27 -43.43
C MET A 1 16.46 -10.61 -42.57
N ARG A 2 17.05 -9.46 -42.93
CA ARG A 2 18.08 -8.77 -42.10
C ARG A 2 17.55 -7.70 -41.13
N LYS A 3 16.31 -7.19 -41.31
CA LYS A 3 15.76 -6.11 -40.48
C LYS A 3 15.31 -6.56 -39.08
N SER A 4 14.86 -7.80 -38.89
CA SER A 4 14.34 -8.27 -37.60
C SER A 4 15.41 -8.57 -36.54
N LYS A 5 16.64 -8.93 -36.98
CA LYS A 5 17.74 -9.18 -36.05
C LYS A 5 18.39 -7.90 -35.49
N LEU A 6 18.35 -6.79 -36.24
CA LEU A 6 18.91 -5.51 -35.80
C LEU A 6 18.02 -4.85 -34.75
N VAL A 7 16.70 -4.91 -34.91
CA VAL A 7 15.74 -4.35 -33.95
C VAL A 7 15.79 -5.10 -32.62
N LYS A 8 15.89 -6.44 -32.63
CA LYS A 8 16.03 -7.21 -31.37
C LYS A 8 17.32 -6.96 -30.60
N ARG A 9 18.42 -6.65 -31.30
CA ARG A 9 19.70 -6.30 -30.62
C ARG A 9 19.67 -4.89 -30.02
N HIS A 10 19.00 -3.94 -30.66
CA HIS A 10 18.85 -2.58 -30.14
C HIS A 10 18.00 -2.56 -28.88
N ASN A 11 16.84 -3.24 -28.90
CA ASN A 11 15.97 -3.32 -27.73
C ASN A 11 16.61 -4.02 -26.52
N LYS A 12 17.41 -5.10 -26.75
CA LYS A 12 18.14 -5.73 -25.63
C LYS A 12 19.22 -4.85 -25.01
N LYS A 13 19.90 -3.99 -25.81
CA LYS A 13 20.88 -3.05 -25.27
C LYS A 13 20.23 -1.91 -24.49
N ILE A 14 19.12 -1.38 -24.97
CA ILE A 14 18.37 -0.32 -24.30
C ILE A 14 17.81 -0.83 -22.96
N PHE A 15 17.20 -2.02 -22.93
CA PHE A 15 16.71 -2.62 -21.68
C PHE A 15 17.84 -2.90 -20.64
N LYS A 16 19.02 -3.36 -21.06
CA LYS A 16 20.15 -3.55 -20.15
C LYS A 16 20.70 -2.25 -19.59
N VAL A 17 20.73 -1.19 -20.40
CA VAL A 17 21.24 0.13 -19.96
C VAL A 17 20.26 0.80 -18.99
N VAL A 18 18.95 0.72 -19.26
CA VAL A 18 17.92 1.26 -18.35
C VAL A 18 17.92 0.49 -17.02
N LYS A 19 17.94 -0.84 -17.04
CA LYS A 19 17.99 -1.65 -15.82
C LYS A 19 19.25 -1.39 -14.98
N LYS A 20 20.41 -1.19 -15.63
CA LYS A 20 21.65 -0.89 -14.92
C LYS A 20 21.69 0.51 -14.32
N ARG A 21 21.02 1.49 -14.94
CA ARG A 21 20.91 2.84 -14.37
C ARG A 21 19.94 2.89 -13.19
N ASP A 22 18.84 2.19 -13.27
CA ASP A 22 17.86 2.13 -12.18
C ASP A 22 18.44 1.43 -10.95
N ASP A 23 19.18 0.31 -11.14
CA ASP A 23 19.83 -0.40 -10.04
C ASP A 23 20.99 0.41 -9.41
N GLU A 24 21.80 1.13 -10.23
CA GLU A 24 22.87 1.99 -9.72
C GLU A 24 22.32 3.24 -9.03
N THR A 25 21.19 3.79 -9.50
CA THR A 25 20.55 4.96 -8.91
C THR A 25 19.88 4.62 -7.57
N ILE A 26 19.32 3.43 -7.43
CA ILE A 26 18.72 2.94 -6.17
C ILE A 26 19.84 2.60 -5.17
N ALA A 27 20.90 1.90 -5.60
CA ALA A 27 22.02 1.55 -4.73
C ALA A 27 22.84 2.77 -4.27
N SER A 28 22.95 3.82 -5.08
CA SER A 28 23.63 5.06 -4.68
C SER A 28 22.79 5.96 -3.77
N LYS A 29 21.47 5.88 -3.85
CA LYS A 29 20.56 6.60 -2.94
C LYS A 29 20.49 5.97 -1.55
N SER A 30 20.74 4.67 -1.42
CA SER A 30 20.76 3.99 -0.12
C SER A 30 21.97 4.31 0.76
N LYS A 31 22.99 5.01 0.23
CA LYS A 31 24.18 5.47 0.97
C LYS A 31 24.20 6.98 1.21
N LYS A 32 23.23 7.73 0.71
CA LYS A 32 23.09 9.14 1.05
C LYS A 32 22.42 9.18 2.42
N GLU A 33 23.08 9.75 3.42
CA GLU A 33 22.47 10.07 4.71
C GLU A 33 21.06 10.60 4.44
N LEU A 34 20.04 9.86 4.89
CA LEU A 34 18.68 10.33 4.83
C LEU A 34 18.67 11.67 5.55
N ASN A 35 18.39 12.73 4.80
CA ASN A 35 18.16 14.03 5.41
C ASN A 35 16.96 13.86 6.32
N THR A 36 17.21 13.71 7.62
CA THR A 36 16.20 13.45 8.64
C THR A 36 15.33 14.67 8.92
N ASP A 37 15.72 15.84 8.41
CA ASP A 37 14.93 17.05 8.48
C ASP A 37 13.99 17.09 7.27
N LEU A 38 12.72 16.74 7.48
CA LEU A 38 11.63 16.80 6.53
C LEU A 38 10.85 18.13 6.62
N SER A 39 11.30 19.06 7.44
CA SER A 39 10.72 20.39 7.52
C SER A 39 11.04 21.22 6.28
N PHE A 40 10.20 22.17 5.93
CA PHE A 40 10.44 23.12 4.86
C PHE A 40 10.19 24.55 5.34
N GLU A 41 10.80 25.51 4.67
CA GLU A 41 10.65 26.92 5.00
C GLU A 41 9.18 27.35 4.95
N GLY A 42 8.68 27.92 6.05
CA GLY A 42 7.27 28.31 6.18
C GLY A 42 6.38 27.32 6.90
N GLU A 43 6.85 26.08 7.20
CA GLU A 43 6.10 25.16 8.05
C GLU A 43 5.99 25.68 9.48
N LYS A 44 4.75 25.78 9.99
CA LYS A 44 4.46 26.37 11.30
C LYS A 44 3.79 25.42 12.28
N TYR A 45 3.22 24.33 11.77
CA TYR A 45 2.30 23.48 12.52
C TYR A 45 2.92 22.13 12.88
N PHE A 46 3.79 21.58 12.02
CA PHE A 46 4.39 20.27 12.24
C PHE A 46 5.77 20.38 12.91
N LYS A 47 6.01 19.48 13.85
CA LYS A 47 7.30 19.28 14.52
C LYS A 47 7.65 17.80 14.52
N ASN A 48 8.94 17.48 14.49
CA ASN A 48 9.43 16.10 14.53
C ASN A 48 8.85 15.21 13.43
N ILE A 49 8.78 15.74 12.19
CA ILE A 49 8.28 15.02 11.04
C ILE A 49 9.20 13.83 10.78
N LYS A 50 8.63 12.64 10.65
CA LYS A 50 9.34 11.40 10.30
C LYS A 50 8.67 10.72 9.11
N GLN A 51 9.48 10.26 8.16
CA GLN A 51 9.04 9.32 7.15
C GLN A 51 9.09 7.91 7.76
N ILE A 52 7.96 7.18 7.72
CA ILE A 52 7.82 5.87 8.34
C ILE A 52 7.67 4.72 7.33
N THR A 53 7.54 5.01 6.05
CA THR A 53 7.50 4.00 4.97
C THR A 53 8.44 4.39 3.82
N PHE A 54 9.08 3.40 3.19
CA PHE A 54 10.11 3.60 2.18
C PHE A 54 9.87 2.71 0.96
N GLY A 55 9.13 3.23 -0.01
CA GLY A 55 8.78 2.55 -1.27
C GLY A 55 7.33 2.06 -1.31
N GLY A 56 6.85 1.76 -2.51
CA GLY A 56 5.44 1.52 -2.79
C GLY A 56 4.59 2.78 -2.65
N ASP A 57 3.31 2.66 -2.94
CA ASP A 57 2.31 3.65 -2.55
C ASP A 57 1.77 3.26 -1.18
N ASN A 58 1.72 4.20 -0.25
CA ASN A 58 1.23 4.00 1.11
C ASN A 58 0.19 5.06 1.40
N ALA A 59 -0.97 4.65 1.90
CA ALA A 59 -2.11 5.55 2.08
C ALA A 59 -3.02 5.08 3.23
N GLU A 60 -4.03 5.88 3.52
CA GLU A 60 -5.13 5.56 4.45
C GLU A 60 -4.61 5.04 5.79
N ALA A 61 -3.73 5.82 6.43
CA ALA A 61 -3.13 5.46 7.70
C ALA A 61 -3.95 5.99 8.88
N TYR A 62 -4.35 5.09 9.78
CA TYR A 62 -5.16 5.41 10.95
C TYR A 62 -4.57 4.81 12.22
N TRP A 63 -4.54 5.61 13.28
CA TRP A 63 -4.11 5.18 14.61
C TRP A 63 -5.15 4.29 15.28
N SER A 64 -4.67 3.34 16.10
CA SER A 64 -5.51 2.67 17.09
C SER A 64 -6.05 3.68 18.12
N PHE A 65 -7.16 3.36 18.77
CA PHE A 65 -7.77 4.26 19.76
C PHE A 65 -6.91 4.50 21.00
N ASP A 66 -5.89 3.68 21.22
CA ASP A 66 -4.90 3.84 22.29
C ASP A 66 -3.56 4.42 21.82
N ASP A 67 -3.49 4.90 20.57
CA ASP A 67 -2.32 5.53 19.94
C ASP A 67 -1.05 4.64 19.87
N LYS A 68 -1.18 3.32 20.01
CA LYS A 68 -0.02 2.41 20.02
C LYS A 68 0.31 1.82 18.67
N GLN A 69 -0.66 1.70 17.79
CA GLN A 69 -0.53 1.03 16.51
C GLN A 69 -1.09 1.87 15.38
N LEU A 70 -0.54 1.68 14.19
CA LEU A 70 -0.97 2.30 12.96
C LEU A 70 -1.36 1.21 11.96
N VAL A 71 -2.57 1.28 11.41
CA VAL A 71 -2.98 0.47 10.28
C VAL A 71 -2.93 1.33 9.02
N PHE A 72 -2.49 0.77 7.90
CA PHE A 72 -2.39 1.48 6.62
C PHE A 72 -2.45 0.52 5.44
N GLN A 73 -2.78 1.04 4.26
CA GLN A 73 -2.68 0.27 3.02
C GLN A 73 -1.36 0.51 2.31
N SER A 74 -0.85 -0.52 1.64
CA SER A 74 0.35 -0.42 0.81
C SER A 74 0.35 -1.45 -0.31
N ASN A 75 0.96 -1.06 -1.46
CA ASN A 75 1.27 -1.95 -2.58
C ASN A 75 2.77 -2.20 -2.72
N HIS A 76 3.54 -2.10 -1.63
CA HIS A 76 4.98 -2.24 -1.68
C HIS A 76 5.40 -3.65 -2.08
N ASN A 77 5.89 -3.83 -3.31
CA ASN A 77 6.22 -5.13 -3.91
C ASN A 77 7.27 -5.95 -3.13
N LYS A 78 8.16 -5.30 -2.37
CA LYS A 78 9.12 -6.00 -1.51
C LYS A 78 8.45 -6.69 -0.31
N TRP A 79 7.22 -6.33 0.01
CA TRP A 79 6.43 -6.99 1.04
C TRP A 79 5.59 -8.16 0.50
N GLY A 80 5.82 -8.53 -0.79
CA GLY A 80 5.23 -9.70 -1.42
C GLY A 80 3.79 -9.49 -1.91
N VAL A 81 3.38 -8.25 -2.15
CA VAL A 81 2.05 -7.90 -2.63
C VAL A 81 2.07 -7.31 -4.03
N GLU A 82 1.04 -7.60 -4.82
CA GLU A 82 0.88 -7.11 -6.19
C GLU A 82 -0.01 -5.85 -6.26
N CYS A 83 -0.91 -5.69 -5.31
CA CYS A 83 -1.75 -4.50 -5.14
C CYS A 83 -1.99 -4.23 -3.65
N ASP A 84 -2.76 -3.18 -3.37
CA ASP A 84 -2.95 -2.70 -2.00
C ASP A 84 -3.42 -3.80 -1.07
N GLN A 85 -2.73 -3.94 0.08
CA GLN A 85 -3.06 -4.79 1.21
C GLN A 85 -2.98 -3.97 2.50
N MET A 86 -3.60 -4.46 3.58
CA MET A 86 -3.57 -3.81 4.88
C MET A 86 -2.40 -4.29 5.73
N PHE A 87 -1.69 -3.35 6.33
CA PHE A 87 -0.54 -3.60 7.17
C PHE A 87 -0.66 -2.92 8.53
N LEU A 88 -0.04 -3.52 9.52
CA LEU A 88 0.06 -3.05 10.90
C LEU A 88 1.49 -2.72 11.25
N MET A 89 1.70 -1.62 11.97
CA MET A 89 2.98 -1.28 12.60
C MET A 89 2.77 -0.72 14.00
N ASP A 90 3.72 -0.96 14.88
CA ASP A 90 3.73 -0.40 16.22
C ASP A 90 4.34 1.02 16.22
N ASN A 91 3.91 1.86 17.15
CA ASN A 91 4.30 3.28 17.21
C ASN A 91 5.82 3.49 17.45
N ASP A 92 6.52 2.52 18.01
CA ASP A 92 7.93 2.59 18.39
C ASP A 92 8.89 1.91 17.39
N GLU A 93 8.35 1.32 16.31
CA GLU A 93 9.17 0.62 15.31
C GLU A 93 9.98 1.57 14.42
N SER A 94 11.18 1.13 14.08
CA SER A 94 12.03 1.75 13.07
C SER A 94 11.86 1.01 11.73
N PHE A 95 11.15 1.63 10.78
CA PHE A 95 10.59 0.98 9.60
C PHE A 95 11.54 0.78 8.40
N GLU A 96 12.78 1.24 8.47
CA GLU A 96 13.71 1.20 7.34
C GLU A 96 14.04 -0.22 6.85
N SER A 97 13.89 -1.23 7.69
CA SER A 97 14.27 -2.62 7.40
C SER A 97 13.21 -3.68 7.75
N ILE A 98 12.05 -3.29 8.26
CA ILE A 98 11.02 -4.20 8.74
C ILE A 98 9.94 -4.36 7.66
N THR A 99 9.51 -5.58 7.41
CA THR A 99 8.26 -5.86 6.70
C THR A 99 7.14 -5.78 7.74
N PRO A 100 6.22 -4.82 7.67
CA PRO A 100 5.14 -4.72 8.63
C PRO A 100 4.22 -5.94 8.54
N LYS A 101 3.48 -6.22 9.62
CA LYS A 101 2.56 -7.36 9.67
C LYS A 101 1.37 -7.11 8.74
N MET A 102 1.15 -8.02 7.79
CA MET A 102 -0.03 -7.96 6.92
C MET A 102 -1.28 -8.43 7.69
N LEU A 103 -2.34 -7.64 7.65
CA LEU A 103 -3.64 -7.94 8.30
C LEU A 103 -4.73 -8.39 7.32
N SER A 104 -4.55 -8.14 6.04
CA SER A 104 -5.46 -8.62 5.00
C SER A 104 -5.01 -9.97 4.46
N THR A 105 -5.83 -10.58 3.62
CA THR A 105 -5.61 -11.96 3.13
C THR A 105 -4.42 -12.11 2.18
N GLY A 106 -3.84 -11.02 1.68
CA GLY A 106 -2.86 -11.04 0.61
C GLY A 106 -3.45 -11.31 -0.78
N LYS A 107 -4.78 -11.43 -0.87
CA LYS A 107 -5.54 -11.74 -2.08
C LYS A 107 -6.44 -10.57 -2.46
N GLY A 108 -6.77 -10.46 -3.76
CA GLY A 108 -7.56 -9.35 -4.27
C GLY A 108 -6.91 -8.00 -3.97
N ARG A 109 -7.68 -6.95 -3.99
CA ARG A 109 -7.26 -5.60 -3.59
C ARG A 109 -8.01 -5.18 -2.33
N THR A 110 -7.33 -4.51 -1.41
CA THR A 110 -7.95 -3.93 -0.22
C THR A 110 -7.90 -2.42 -0.25
N THR A 111 -8.73 -1.76 0.56
CA THR A 111 -8.69 -0.32 0.78
C THR A 111 -9.27 0.06 2.13
N CYS A 112 -8.87 1.23 2.62
CA CYS A 112 -9.51 1.98 3.71
C CYS A 112 -9.81 1.13 4.95
N SER A 113 -8.77 0.81 5.72
CA SER A 113 -8.94 0.15 7.01
C SER A 113 -9.18 1.15 8.15
N TYR A 114 -9.84 0.69 9.20
CA TYR A 114 -10.04 1.46 10.43
C TYR A 114 -10.04 0.54 11.64
N PHE A 115 -9.46 0.99 12.77
CA PHE A 115 -9.51 0.21 14.01
C PHE A 115 -10.91 0.18 14.58
N MET A 116 -11.28 -0.96 15.16
CA MET A 116 -12.44 -1.07 16.05
C MET A 116 -12.10 -0.48 17.42
N PRO A 117 -13.08 0.05 18.18
CA PRO A 117 -12.84 0.67 19.48
C PRO A 117 -12.18 -0.24 20.52
N ASP A 118 -12.19 -1.53 20.31
CA ASP A 118 -11.56 -2.53 21.19
C ASP A 118 -10.03 -2.63 21.01
N ASN A 119 -9.45 -1.96 20.00
CA ASN A 119 -8.05 -2.04 19.60
C ASN A 119 -7.55 -3.47 19.31
N LYS A 120 -8.45 -4.41 19.02
CA LYS A 120 -8.15 -5.81 18.72
C LYS A 120 -8.59 -6.23 17.33
N HIS A 121 -9.44 -5.45 16.71
CA HIS A 121 -9.97 -5.70 15.38
C HIS A 121 -9.81 -4.47 14.51
N ILE A 122 -9.74 -4.72 13.22
CA ILE A 122 -9.85 -3.71 12.16
C ILE A 122 -11.03 -4.05 11.26
N LEU A 123 -11.59 -3.05 10.61
CA LEU A 123 -12.41 -3.25 9.43
C LEU A 123 -11.65 -2.77 8.20
N TYR A 124 -11.90 -3.38 7.06
CA TYR A 124 -11.36 -2.97 5.76
C TYR A 124 -12.24 -3.46 4.62
N ALA A 125 -12.14 -2.81 3.46
CA ALA A 125 -12.81 -3.27 2.24
C ALA A 125 -11.88 -4.14 1.39
N SER A 126 -12.42 -5.19 0.74
CA SER A 126 -11.64 -6.10 -0.08
C SER A 126 -12.45 -6.75 -1.19
N THR A 127 -11.77 -7.08 -2.31
CA THR A 127 -12.34 -7.84 -3.44
C THR A 127 -11.99 -9.34 -3.40
N HIS A 128 -11.30 -9.83 -2.37
CA HIS A 128 -10.65 -11.14 -2.34
C HIS A 128 -11.62 -12.34 -2.51
N GLU A 129 -12.87 -12.22 -2.06
CA GLU A 129 -13.86 -13.28 -2.24
C GLU A 129 -14.37 -13.39 -3.69
N ALA A 130 -14.44 -12.27 -4.40
CA ALA A 130 -14.85 -12.28 -5.79
C ALA A 130 -13.73 -12.79 -6.72
N ASN A 131 -12.47 -12.42 -6.43
CA ASN A 131 -11.30 -12.90 -7.14
C ASN A 131 -10.05 -12.79 -6.25
N GLU A 132 -9.28 -13.87 -6.17
CA GLU A 132 -8.00 -13.87 -5.43
C GLU A 132 -6.90 -13.04 -6.10
N LEU A 133 -6.99 -12.83 -7.41
CA LEU A 133 -6.03 -12.03 -8.16
C LEU A 133 -6.26 -10.53 -7.94
N CYS A 134 -5.19 -9.76 -8.07
CA CYS A 134 -5.24 -8.32 -8.10
C CYS A 134 -6.07 -7.85 -9.30
N PRO A 135 -7.14 -7.07 -9.12
CA PRO A 135 -7.94 -6.57 -10.23
C PRO A 135 -7.14 -5.59 -11.07
N GLU A 136 -7.46 -5.53 -12.38
CA GLU A 136 -6.80 -4.60 -13.30
C GLU A 136 -6.96 -3.16 -12.83
N THR A 137 -5.84 -2.44 -12.81
CA THR A 137 -5.86 -1.01 -12.52
C THR A 137 -6.21 -0.24 -13.79
N PRO A 138 -7.21 0.66 -13.77
CA PRO A 138 -7.57 1.45 -14.92
C PRO A 138 -6.38 2.27 -15.42
N LEU A 139 -6.28 2.39 -16.74
CA LEU A 139 -5.31 3.29 -17.34
C LEU A 139 -5.66 4.75 -16.97
N ARG A 140 -4.63 5.52 -16.65
CA ARG A 140 -4.80 6.97 -16.44
C ARG A 140 -5.26 7.62 -17.73
N VAL A 141 -6.37 8.32 -17.71
CA VAL A 141 -6.87 9.12 -18.84
C VAL A 141 -6.25 10.52 -18.74
N ASP A 142 -5.54 10.92 -19.78
CA ASP A 142 -4.85 12.22 -19.84
C ASP A 142 -3.91 12.50 -18.65
N GLY A 143 -3.32 11.45 -18.08
CA GLY A 143 -2.43 11.54 -16.92
C GLY A 143 -3.15 11.75 -15.57
N ASN A 144 -4.47 11.86 -15.55
CA ASN A 144 -5.24 12.02 -14.35
C ASN A 144 -5.30 10.71 -13.55
N TYR A 145 -5.27 10.84 -12.22
CA TYR A 145 -5.50 9.72 -11.31
C TYR A 145 -6.96 9.27 -11.41
N VAL A 146 -7.16 7.97 -11.54
CA VAL A 146 -8.48 7.34 -11.57
C VAL A 146 -8.50 6.26 -10.51
N TRP A 147 -9.40 6.38 -9.53
CA TRP A 147 -9.69 5.32 -8.58
C TRP A 147 -10.78 4.40 -9.16
N PRO A 148 -10.51 3.09 -9.31
CA PRO A 148 -11.49 2.17 -9.85
C PRO A 148 -12.56 1.84 -8.79
N ILE A 149 -13.81 1.94 -9.18
CA ILE A 149 -14.96 1.50 -8.38
C ILE A 149 -15.32 0.09 -8.83
N TYR A 150 -14.80 -0.92 -8.10
CA TYR A 150 -15.19 -2.31 -8.35
C TYR A 150 -16.45 -2.63 -7.54
N ASP A 151 -17.45 -3.26 -8.19
CA ASP A 151 -18.70 -3.67 -7.57
C ASP A 151 -18.59 -4.95 -6.71
N THR A 152 -17.36 -5.36 -6.45
CA THR A 152 -17.00 -6.56 -5.69
C THR A 152 -16.28 -6.24 -4.38
N TYR A 153 -16.22 -4.98 -3.99
CA TYR A 153 -15.72 -4.62 -2.66
C TYR A 153 -16.78 -4.89 -1.61
N ASP A 154 -16.42 -5.71 -0.64
CA ASP A 154 -17.18 -5.93 0.58
C ASP A 154 -16.36 -5.54 1.82
N ILE A 155 -17.02 -5.24 2.92
CA ILE A 155 -16.39 -4.84 4.18
C ILE A 155 -16.24 -6.07 5.08
N TYR A 156 -15.03 -6.25 5.59
CA TYR A 156 -14.64 -7.33 6.48
C TYR A 156 -14.13 -6.79 7.81
N VAL A 157 -14.33 -7.57 8.88
CA VAL A 157 -13.65 -7.39 10.17
C VAL A 157 -12.60 -8.47 10.31
N ALA A 158 -11.38 -8.09 10.65
CA ALA A 158 -10.30 -9.02 10.96
C ALA A 158 -9.69 -8.73 12.33
N ASP A 159 -9.14 -9.76 12.96
CA ASP A 159 -8.30 -9.60 14.14
C ASP A 159 -6.89 -9.09 13.76
N LEU A 160 -6.09 -8.73 14.76
CA LEU A 160 -4.72 -8.27 14.54
C LEU A 160 -3.74 -9.40 14.17
N ASP A 161 -4.22 -10.64 14.04
CA ASP A 161 -3.47 -11.75 13.46
C ASP A 161 -3.77 -11.96 11.97
N GLY A 162 -4.72 -11.19 11.42
CA GLY A 162 -5.12 -11.22 10.01
C GLY A 162 -6.20 -12.26 9.73
N ASN A 163 -6.83 -12.84 10.75
CA ASN A 163 -7.95 -13.75 10.56
C ASN A 163 -9.25 -12.97 10.38
N ILE A 164 -10.01 -13.28 9.32
CA ILE A 164 -11.33 -12.70 9.12
C ILE A 164 -12.28 -13.22 10.20
N VAL A 165 -12.87 -12.30 10.95
CA VAL A 165 -13.83 -12.56 12.02
C VAL A 165 -15.26 -12.50 11.50
N SER A 166 -15.55 -11.55 10.61
CA SER A 166 -16.87 -11.40 10.01
C SER A 166 -16.80 -10.63 8.69
N LYS A 167 -17.84 -10.83 7.87
CA LYS A 167 -18.14 -10.05 6.68
C LYS A 167 -19.37 -9.20 7.00
N LEU A 168 -19.29 -7.89 6.76
CA LEU A 168 -20.36 -6.95 7.11
C LEU A 168 -21.32 -6.65 5.94
N THR A 169 -20.81 -6.69 4.71
CA THR A 169 -21.60 -6.45 3.51
C THR A 169 -21.45 -7.62 2.54
N ASN A 170 -22.46 -7.84 1.68
CA ASN A 170 -22.47 -8.94 0.72
C ASN A 170 -23.35 -8.65 -0.51
N GLN A 171 -23.66 -7.38 -0.75
CA GLN A 171 -24.44 -6.96 -1.91
C GLN A 171 -23.51 -6.59 -3.06
N ILE A 172 -24.00 -6.72 -4.29
CA ILE A 172 -23.27 -6.18 -5.44
C ILE A 172 -23.23 -4.65 -5.30
N GLY A 173 -22.04 -4.10 -5.26
CA GLY A 173 -21.80 -2.67 -5.11
C GLY A 173 -20.39 -2.37 -4.62
N TYR A 174 -20.06 -1.10 -4.56
CA TYR A 174 -18.80 -0.63 -4.02
C TYR A 174 -18.98 -0.29 -2.53
N ASP A 175 -18.69 -1.25 -1.67
CA ASP A 175 -18.74 -1.08 -0.23
C ASP A 175 -17.32 -0.86 0.31
N ALA A 176 -16.99 0.38 0.63
CA ALA A 176 -15.66 0.76 1.11
C ALA A 176 -15.71 1.98 2.05
N GLU A 177 -14.55 2.38 2.58
CA GLU A 177 -14.35 3.58 3.39
C GLU A 177 -15.21 3.63 4.67
N ALA A 178 -15.50 2.46 5.24
CA ALA A 178 -16.29 2.37 6.47
C ALA A 178 -15.47 2.85 7.68
N THR A 179 -16.16 3.55 8.58
CA THR A 179 -15.64 3.95 9.89
C THR A 179 -16.57 3.48 10.99
N VAL A 180 -16.11 3.52 12.22
CA VAL A 180 -16.88 3.07 13.38
C VAL A 180 -17.30 4.26 14.22
N SER A 181 -18.59 4.33 14.57
CA SER A 181 -19.07 5.31 15.54
C SER A 181 -18.46 5.02 16.91
N PRO A 182 -18.09 6.04 17.66
CA PRO A 182 -17.56 5.86 19.02
C PRO A 182 -18.61 5.43 20.05
N ASN A 183 -19.91 5.39 19.67
CA ASN A 183 -21.05 5.06 20.55
C ASN A 183 -21.74 3.77 20.09
#